data_e045c15ec3b68418cfca973744bfc08d
#
_entry.id   e045c15ec3b68418cfca973744bfc08d
#
_cell.length_a   1.000
_cell.length_b   1.000
_cell.length_c   1.000
_cell.angle_alpha   90.00
_cell.angle_beta   90.00
_cell.angle_gamma   90.00
#
_symmetry.space_group_name_H-M   'P 1'
#
loop_
_entity.id
_entity.type
_entity.pdbx_description
1 polymer ?
#
loop_
_entity_poly.entity_id
_entity_poly.type
_entity_poly.pdbx_seq_one_letter_code
_entity_poly.pdbx_strand_id
1 'polypeptide(L)'
;MKKHYPIYAFCMALVTLAACSGDKKTEKNTAEKGVEMVLPDMKNEVSVMTLKKQDFHHELVSNGKVTAKEQANLRFESSEVIAHIYVKNGDRVRKGQKLAELDKFKLANRLAQSADALERARLELQDVLIGQGYATEDFSKVPEEVMKLAKVKSGYDQSKAQYELVRREEEHATLTAPFDGVVANLFAKPYNMANTSEIFCTIIDTQGMEADFTVLESELPLLKNGDRVVVIPYADATS
;
A
#
# COMPACT_ATOMS: atom_id res chain seq x y z
N MET A 1 14.53 -23.82 32.83
CA MET A 1 15.20 -25.15 32.79
C MET A 1 16.37 -25.05 31.84
N LYS A 2 17.56 -25.26 32.40
CA LYS A 2 18.88 -25.29 31.77
C LYS A 2 19.05 -26.52 30.89
N LYS A 3 19.77 -26.42 29.75
CA LYS A 3 20.67 -27.45 29.18
C LYS A 3 21.41 -26.83 28.00
N HIS A 4 22.62 -26.53 28.12
CA HIS A 4 23.92 -27.24 28.08
C HIS A 4 24.43 -27.38 26.63
N TYR A 5 25.53 -26.63 26.37
CA TYR A 5 26.52 -26.87 25.34
C TYR A 5 27.35 -28.12 25.65
N PRO A 6 28.02 -28.70 24.67
CA PRO A 6 29.43 -28.95 24.92
C PRO A 6 30.34 -28.44 23.78
N ILE A 7 31.36 -27.80 24.23
CA ILE A 7 32.70 -27.56 23.79
C ILE A 7 33.40 -28.86 23.41
N TYR A 8 34.03 -28.94 22.24
CA TYR A 8 35.21 -29.79 22.04
C TYR A 8 36.34 -28.96 21.49
N ALA A 9 37.32 -28.85 22.36
CA ALA A 9 38.64 -28.30 22.17
C ALA A 9 39.61 -29.39 21.66
N PHE A 10 40.67 -28.92 20.98
CA PHE A 10 42.01 -29.44 21.02
C PHE A 10 42.37 -30.63 20.12
N CYS A 11 43.19 -30.36 19.12
CA CYS A 11 44.48 -31.07 18.95
C CYS A 11 45.45 -30.24 18.10
N MET A 12 46.46 -29.85 18.81
CA MET A 12 47.71 -29.21 18.38
C MET A 12 48.69 -30.35 18.00
N ALA A 13 49.30 -30.28 16.83
CA ALA A 13 50.50 -31.09 16.57
C ALA A 13 51.53 -30.26 15.77
N LEU A 14 52.54 -29.90 16.48
CA LEU A 14 53.85 -29.39 16.08
C LEU A 14 54.67 -30.51 15.45
N VAL A 15 55.31 -30.29 14.29
CA VAL A 15 56.56 -31.02 13.88
C VAL A 15 57.40 -30.07 13.07
N THR A 16 58.38 -29.54 13.62
CA THR A 16 59.82 -29.39 13.65
C THR A 16 60.55 -29.45 12.31
N LEU A 17 61.42 -28.43 12.19
CA LEU A 17 62.51 -28.22 11.24
C LEU A 17 63.50 -29.38 11.22
N ALA A 18 64.03 -29.67 10.03
CA ALA A 18 65.39 -30.20 9.90
C ALA A 18 66.03 -29.58 8.67
N ALA A 19 67.00 -28.77 8.95
CA ALA A 19 68.01 -28.31 8.00
C ALA A 19 69.14 -29.39 7.95
N CYS A 20 69.64 -29.68 6.76
CA CYS A 20 70.97 -30.25 6.63
C CYS A 20 71.61 -29.76 5.38
N SER A 21 72.82 -29.24 5.58
CA SER A 21 73.84 -28.70 4.80
C SER A 21 74.69 -29.76 4.07
N GLY A 22 75.21 -29.34 2.93
CA GLY A 22 76.57 -29.72 2.52
C GLY A 22 76.74 -30.99 1.65
N ASP A 23 77.20 -30.91 0.44
CA ASP A 23 78.63 -31.08 0.11
C ASP A 23 78.86 -30.93 -1.41
N LYS A 24 80.02 -30.38 -1.73
CA LYS A 24 80.66 -30.32 -3.05
C LYS A 24 81.24 -31.63 -3.45
N LYS A 25 81.08 -32.06 -4.71
CA LYS A 25 82.20 -32.69 -5.51
C LYS A 25 81.75 -32.83 -6.97
N THR A 26 82.38 -32.08 -7.85
CA THR A 26 83.42 -32.45 -8.88
C THR A 26 82.90 -33.23 -10.09
N GLU A 27 82.89 -32.57 -11.18
CA GLU A 27 83.20 -32.89 -12.58
C GLU A 27 83.11 -34.33 -13.10
N LYS A 28 82.26 -34.46 -14.14
CA LYS A 28 82.73 -35.14 -15.37
C LYS A 28 81.90 -34.67 -16.58
N ASN A 29 82.67 -34.10 -17.52
CA ASN A 29 82.21 -33.79 -18.88
C ASN A 29 81.66 -35.02 -19.54
N THR A 30 80.48 -34.89 -20.12
CA THR A 30 80.02 -35.74 -21.19
C THR A 30 79.17 -34.89 -22.17
N ALA A 31 79.59 -34.95 -23.39
CA ALA A 31 79.22 -34.16 -24.54
C ALA A 31 77.71 -33.95 -24.67
N GLU A 32 77.29 -32.72 -24.81
CA GLU A 32 76.02 -32.26 -25.18
C GLU A 32 75.61 -32.66 -26.59
N LYS A 33 74.64 -33.44 -26.75
CA LYS A 33 73.74 -33.41 -27.93
C LYS A 33 72.78 -32.29 -27.73
N GLY A 34 72.97 -31.19 -28.49
CA GLY A 34 72.01 -30.07 -28.49
C GLY A 34 70.64 -30.56 -28.85
N VAL A 35 69.75 -30.47 -27.85
CA VAL A 35 68.31 -30.51 -28.07
C VAL A 35 67.86 -29.11 -28.46
N GLU A 36 67.70 -28.91 -29.76
CA GLU A 36 67.15 -27.72 -30.34
C GLU A 36 65.65 -27.70 -29.86
N MET A 37 65.40 -26.93 -28.79
CA MET A 37 64.02 -26.69 -28.29
C MET A 37 63.36 -25.76 -29.28
N VAL A 38 62.70 -26.35 -30.27
CA VAL A 38 61.77 -25.61 -31.13
C VAL A 38 60.62 -25.16 -30.27
N LEU A 39 60.61 -23.93 -29.77
CA LEU A 39 59.48 -23.28 -29.19
C LEU A 39 58.39 -23.26 -30.26
N PRO A 40 57.19 -23.78 -29.94
CA PRO A 40 56.09 -23.67 -30.87
C PRO A 40 55.81 -22.19 -31.14
N ASP A 41 55.77 -21.86 -32.41
CA ASP A 41 55.43 -20.52 -32.90
C ASP A 41 54.01 -20.19 -32.42
N MET A 42 53.95 -19.56 -31.29
CA MET A 42 52.65 -19.08 -30.76
C MET A 42 52.21 -17.91 -31.64
N LYS A 43 51.43 -18.23 -32.63
CA LYS A 43 50.68 -17.21 -33.38
C LYS A 43 49.71 -16.56 -32.42
N ASN A 44 50.05 -15.38 -31.93
CA ASN A 44 49.08 -14.54 -31.24
C ASN A 44 48.05 -14.09 -32.28
N GLU A 45 46.88 -14.71 -32.22
CA GLU A 45 45.73 -14.23 -32.98
C GLU A 45 45.27 -12.89 -32.38
N VAL A 46 45.51 -11.84 -33.14
CA VAL A 46 45.04 -10.48 -32.78
C VAL A 46 43.80 -10.22 -33.60
N SER A 47 42.69 -10.07 -32.92
CA SER A 47 41.49 -9.58 -33.58
C SER A 47 41.52 -8.06 -33.64
N VAL A 48 41.40 -7.50 -34.81
CA VAL A 48 41.33 -6.06 -35.04
C VAL A 48 39.91 -5.66 -35.35
N MET A 49 39.43 -4.64 -34.64
CA MET A 49 38.14 -4.05 -34.90
C MET A 49 38.30 -2.64 -35.45
N THR A 50 37.60 -2.35 -36.54
CA THR A 50 37.60 -0.99 -37.08
C THR A 50 36.66 -0.15 -36.21
N LEU A 51 37.19 0.88 -35.55
CA LEU A 51 36.43 1.83 -34.79
C LEU A 51 35.54 2.66 -35.71
N LYS A 52 34.22 2.53 -35.54
CA LYS A 52 33.25 3.40 -36.20
C LYS A 52 32.72 4.38 -35.20
N LYS A 53 32.54 5.62 -35.61
CA LYS A 53 31.86 6.63 -34.79
C LYS A 53 30.38 6.24 -34.68
N GLN A 54 29.90 5.99 -33.47
CA GLN A 54 28.51 5.65 -33.17
C GLN A 54 27.98 6.65 -32.15
N ASP A 55 26.67 6.95 -32.25
CA ASP A 55 26.01 7.72 -31.23
C ASP A 55 25.85 6.85 -29.98
N PHE A 56 26.30 7.37 -28.85
CA PHE A 56 26.17 6.73 -27.58
C PHE A 56 24.92 7.28 -26.88
N HIS A 57 23.90 6.43 -26.70
CA HIS A 57 22.74 6.78 -25.93
C HIS A 57 23.06 6.56 -24.43
N HIS A 58 23.03 7.64 -23.70
CA HIS A 58 23.19 7.58 -22.25
C HIS A 58 21.87 7.15 -21.64
N GLU A 59 21.83 5.96 -21.06
CA GLU A 59 20.67 5.43 -20.36
C GLU A 59 20.86 5.59 -18.86
N LEU A 60 19.87 6.18 -18.19
CA LEU A 60 19.81 6.22 -16.74
C LEU A 60 18.99 5.03 -16.26
N VAL A 61 19.62 4.16 -15.48
CA VAL A 61 18.97 2.98 -14.90
C VAL A 61 18.80 3.21 -13.40
N SER A 62 17.58 3.14 -12.92
CA SER A 62 17.26 3.29 -11.50
C SER A 62 16.25 2.24 -11.06
N ASN A 63 16.31 1.87 -9.80
CA ASN A 63 15.31 1.04 -9.16
C ASN A 63 14.20 1.93 -8.60
N GLY A 64 12.96 1.48 -8.76
CA GLY A 64 11.79 2.20 -8.28
C GLY A 64 10.69 1.30 -7.76
N LYS A 65 9.66 1.92 -7.25
CA LYS A 65 8.44 1.24 -6.80
C LYS A 65 7.27 1.71 -7.66
N VAL A 66 6.53 0.76 -8.19
CA VAL A 66 5.28 1.06 -8.89
C VAL A 66 4.14 1.04 -7.88
N THR A 67 3.38 2.12 -7.83
CA THR A 67 2.22 2.30 -6.98
C THR A 67 0.99 2.65 -7.81
N ALA A 68 -0.19 2.34 -7.31
CA ALA A 68 -1.40 2.81 -7.95
C ALA A 68 -1.58 4.31 -7.69
N LYS A 69 -2.06 5.04 -8.68
CA LYS A 69 -2.36 6.47 -8.56
C LYS A 69 -3.42 6.72 -7.49
N GLU A 70 -4.45 5.88 -7.44
CA GLU A 70 -5.49 5.94 -6.43
C GLU A 70 -5.55 4.61 -5.67
N GLN A 71 -5.51 4.71 -4.34
CA GLN A 71 -5.66 3.59 -3.43
C GLN A 71 -6.50 4.03 -2.23
N ALA A 72 -7.54 3.28 -1.90
CA ALA A 72 -8.39 3.52 -0.74
C ALA A 72 -8.37 2.33 0.21
N ASN A 73 -7.99 2.58 1.47
CA ASN A 73 -8.09 1.63 2.56
C ASN A 73 -9.43 1.80 3.26
N LEU A 74 -10.35 0.90 3.01
CA LEU A 74 -11.72 0.95 3.51
C LEU A 74 -11.81 0.26 4.87
N ARG A 75 -12.57 0.86 5.78
CA ARG A 75 -12.87 0.32 7.12
C ARG A 75 -14.30 0.64 7.48
N PHE A 76 -14.87 -0.16 8.36
CA PHE A 76 -16.15 0.15 8.94
C PHE A 76 -16.00 1.19 10.06
N GLU A 77 -16.98 2.06 10.19
CA GLU A 77 -17.03 3.06 11.25
C GLU A 77 -17.75 2.54 12.51
N SER A 78 -18.52 1.45 12.38
CA SER A 78 -19.26 0.82 13.47
C SER A 78 -18.79 -0.61 13.71
N SER A 79 -18.73 -1.03 14.98
CA SER A 79 -18.39 -2.39 15.40
C SER A 79 -19.68 -3.22 15.54
N GLU A 80 -20.23 -3.65 14.40
CA GLU A 80 -21.36 -4.59 14.34
C GLU A 80 -20.94 -5.86 13.56
N VAL A 81 -21.75 -6.88 13.60
CA VAL A 81 -21.49 -8.14 12.89
C VAL A 81 -21.56 -7.92 11.38
N ILE A 82 -20.57 -8.45 10.65
CA ILE A 82 -20.57 -8.45 9.19
C ILE A 82 -21.64 -9.44 8.71
N ALA A 83 -22.72 -8.91 8.17
CA ALA A 83 -23.82 -9.74 7.67
C ALA A 83 -23.46 -10.39 6.32
N HIS A 84 -22.95 -9.59 5.38
CA HIS A 84 -22.66 -10.04 4.03
C HIS A 84 -21.36 -9.41 3.50
N ILE A 85 -20.61 -10.22 2.73
CA ILE A 85 -19.47 -9.78 1.92
C ILE A 85 -19.78 -10.17 0.48
N TYR A 86 -19.82 -9.20 -0.42
CA TYR A 86 -20.26 -9.36 -1.81
C TYR A 86 -19.11 -9.54 -2.81
N VAL A 87 -17.86 -9.37 -2.35
CA VAL A 87 -16.65 -9.35 -3.18
C VAL A 87 -15.56 -10.25 -2.61
N LYS A 88 -14.59 -10.58 -3.45
CA LYS A 88 -13.38 -11.34 -3.07
C LYS A 88 -12.13 -10.58 -3.50
N ASN A 89 -10.98 -10.96 -2.95
CA ASN A 89 -9.70 -10.45 -3.43
C ASN A 89 -9.53 -10.75 -4.92
N GLY A 90 -9.13 -9.73 -5.69
CA GLY A 90 -8.96 -9.78 -7.13
C GLY A 90 -10.20 -9.40 -7.95
N ASP A 91 -11.37 -9.23 -7.31
CA ASP A 91 -12.58 -8.80 -8.03
C ASP A 91 -12.47 -7.35 -8.48
N ARG A 92 -12.93 -7.09 -9.71
CA ARG A 92 -13.09 -5.72 -10.21
C ARG A 92 -14.41 -5.14 -9.75
N VAL A 93 -14.35 -3.95 -9.20
CA VAL A 93 -15.50 -3.22 -8.66
C VAL A 93 -15.64 -1.86 -9.32
N ARG A 94 -16.87 -1.36 -9.37
CA ARG A 94 -17.21 -0.02 -9.87
C ARG A 94 -17.50 0.93 -8.72
N LYS A 95 -17.30 2.20 -8.94
CA LYS A 95 -17.68 3.26 -8.01
C LYS A 95 -19.13 3.09 -7.54
N GLY A 96 -19.33 3.13 -6.21
CA GLY A 96 -20.63 2.94 -5.58
C GLY A 96 -21.10 1.48 -5.46
N GLN A 97 -20.35 0.50 -5.97
CA GLN A 97 -20.68 -0.91 -5.81
C GLN A 97 -20.56 -1.32 -4.34
N LYS A 98 -21.57 -2.05 -3.84
CA LYS A 98 -21.55 -2.61 -2.48
C LYS A 98 -20.45 -3.67 -2.36
N LEU A 99 -19.65 -3.57 -1.31
CA LEU A 99 -18.55 -4.49 -1.00
C LEU A 99 -18.92 -5.41 0.15
N ALA A 100 -19.46 -4.83 1.22
CA ALA A 100 -19.92 -5.56 2.39
C ALA A 100 -21.00 -4.77 3.14
N GLU A 101 -21.70 -5.45 4.02
CA GLU A 101 -22.78 -4.88 4.82
C GLU A 101 -22.73 -5.44 6.23
N LEU A 102 -22.89 -4.56 7.22
CA LEU A 102 -23.05 -4.93 8.62
C LEU A 102 -24.51 -5.30 8.91
N ASP A 103 -24.73 -6.01 10.02
CA ASP A 103 -26.08 -6.19 10.56
C ASP A 103 -26.63 -4.83 11.02
N LYS A 104 -27.67 -4.38 10.33
CA LYS A 104 -28.26 -3.06 10.53
C LYS A 104 -29.38 -3.04 11.57
N PHE A 105 -29.74 -4.17 12.17
CA PHE A 105 -30.91 -4.24 13.06
C PHE A 105 -30.85 -3.17 14.17
N LYS A 106 -29.75 -3.06 14.88
CA LYS A 106 -29.61 -2.07 15.95
C LYS A 106 -29.56 -0.63 15.43
N LEU A 107 -28.87 -0.42 14.31
CA LEU A 107 -28.74 0.90 13.68
C LEU A 107 -30.08 1.38 13.14
N ALA A 108 -30.85 0.52 12.49
CA ALA A 108 -32.19 0.83 12.01
C ALA A 108 -33.18 1.19 13.16
N ASN A 109 -33.11 0.46 14.29
CA ASN A 109 -33.89 0.80 15.47
C ASN A 109 -33.52 2.16 16.08
N ARG A 110 -32.21 2.46 16.16
CA ARG A 110 -31.72 3.77 16.62
C ARG A 110 -32.12 4.89 15.66
N LEU A 111 -32.09 4.63 14.36
CA LEU A 111 -32.55 5.57 13.35
C LEU A 111 -34.07 5.88 13.51
N ALA A 112 -34.88 4.85 13.66
CA ALA A 112 -36.33 5.01 13.92
C ALA A 112 -36.56 5.85 15.19
N GLN A 113 -35.89 5.54 16.30
CA GLN A 113 -36.03 6.31 17.56
C GLN A 113 -35.59 7.78 17.39
N SER A 114 -34.53 8.05 16.65
CA SER A 114 -34.07 9.43 16.39
C SER A 114 -35.00 10.18 15.44
N ALA A 115 -35.63 9.48 14.49
CA ALA A 115 -36.64 10.04 13.62
C ALA A 115 -37.91 10.44 14.41
N ASP A 116 -38.37 9.57 15.32
CA ASP A 116 -39.49 9.88 16.22
C ASP A 116 -39.21 11.05 17.16
N ALA A 117 -37.95 11.18 17.63
CA ALA A 117 -37.53 12.30 18.46
C ALA A 117 -37.50 13.61 17.65
N LEU A 118 -37.04 13.57 16.40
CA LEU A 118 -37.07 14.72 15.50
C LEU A 118 -38.48 15.16 15.18
N GLU A 119 -39.41 14.21 14.91
CA GLU A 119 -40.78 14.55 14.62
C GLU A 119 -41.50 15.18 15.85
N ARG A 120 -41.24 14.66 17.05
CA ARG A 120 -41.73 15.30 18.28
C ARG A 120 -41.21 16.73 18.45
N ALA A 121 -39.89 16.93 18.22
CA ALA A 121 -39.29 18.26 18.31
C ALA A 121 -39.85 19.20 17.23
N ARG A 122 -40.23 18.68 16.06
CA ARG A 122 -40.88 19.44 14.98
C ARG A 122 -42.30 19.90 15.39
N LEU A 123 -43.06 19.01 15.97
CA LEU A 123 -44.40 19.35 16.48
C LEU A 123 -44.31 20.37 17.61
N GLU A 124 -43.38 20.26 18.52
CA GLU A 124 -43.10 21.22 19.58
C GLU A 124 -42.68 22.60 19.01
N LEU A 125 -41.83 22.60 17.96
CA LEU A 125 -41.47 23.83 17.25
C LEU A 125 -42.73 24.51 16.68
N GLN A 126 -43.60 23.73 16.08
CA GLN A 126 -44.85 24.25 15.52
C GLN A 126 -45.77 24.81 16.62
N ASP A 127 -45.91 24.13 17.75
CA ASP A 127 -46.71 24.60 18.89
C ASP A 127 -46.15 25.91 19.47
N VAL A 128 -44.82 26.02 19.65
CA VAL A 128 -44.17 27.26 20.10
C VAL A 128 -44.44 28.40 19.14
N LEU A 129 -44.42 28.16 17.80
CA LEU A 129 -44.66 29.20 16.80
C LEU A 129 -46.15 29.61 16.79
N ILE A 130 -47.08 28.67 16.91
CA ILE A 130 -48.51 28.96 17.04
C ILE A 130 -48.78 29.82 18.28
N GLY A 131 -48.17 29.48 19.42
CA GLY A 131 -48.27 30.28 20.65
C GLY A 131 -47.75 31.72 20.52
N GLN A 132 -46.91 31.97 19.52
CA GLN A 132 -46.37 33.32 19.20
C GLN A 132 -47.16 34.02 18.04
N GLY A 133 -48.27 33.42 17.57
CA GLY A 133 -49.14 33.98 16.54
C GLY A 133 -48.75 33.63 15.10
N TYR A 134 -47.81 32.70 14.90
CA TYR A 134 -47.32 32.23 13.58
C TYR A 134 -47.94 30.86 13.24
N ALA A 135 -49.24 30.78 13.14
CA ALA A 135 -49.97 29.55 12.76
C ALA A 135 -49.86 29.28 11.26
N THR A 136 -48.69 28.86 10.79
CA THR A 136 -48.47 28.59 9.36
C THR A 136 -47.56 27.38 9.17
N GLU A 137 -47.83 26.61 8.12
CA GLU A 137 -46.93 25.56 7.64
C GLU A 137 -45.73 26.16 6.91
N ASP A 138 -45.80 27.44 6.53
CA ASP A 138 -44.75 28.17 5.81
C ASP A 138 -43.85 28.96 6.79
N PHE A 139 -42.80 28.33 7.22
CA PHE A 139 -41.81 28.91 8.14
C PHE A 139 -40.99 30.08 7.51
N SER A 140 -41.10 30.32 6.18
CA SER A 140 -40.39 31.42 5.52
C SER A 140 -40.86 32.79 5.96
N LYS A 141 -42.09 32.90 6.52
CA LYS A 141 -42.70 34.15 6.99
C LYS A 141 -42.37 34.47 8.46
N VAL A 142 -41.70 33.57 9.16
CA VAL A 142 -41.35 33.79 10.56
C VAL A 142 -40.04 34.58 10.63
N PRO A 143 -39.97 35.68 11.41
CA PRO A 143 -38.71 36.40 11.64
C PRO A 143 -37.64 35.50 12.18
N GLU A 144 -36.38 35.70 11.72
CA GLU A 144 -35.25 34.81 12.04
C GLU A 144 -35.02 34.69 13.57
N GLU A 145 -35.15 35.78 14.31
CA GLU A 145 -34.99 35.78 15.75
C GLU A 145 -36.04 34.94 16.46
N VAL A 146 -37.30 35.05 16.03
CA VAL A 146 -38.45 34.25 16.57
C VAL A 146 -38.21 32.77 16.27
N MET A 147 -37.81 32.46 15.03
CA MET A 147 -37.53 31.10 14.61
C MET A 147 -36.36 30.50 15.43
N LYS A 148 -35.31 31.26 15.64
CA LYS A 148 -34.13 30.83 16.44
C LYS A 148 -34.56 30.49 17.90
N LEU A 149 -35.34 31.37 18.50
CA LEU A 149 -35.87 31.14 19.87
C LEU A 149 -36.76 29.90 19.93
N ALA A 150 -37.65 29.75 18.95
CA ALA A 150 -38.56 28.62 18.87
C ALA A 150 -37.80 27.28 18.70
N LYS A 151 -36.79 27.25 17.83
CA LYS A 151 -35.92 26.07 17.64
C LYS A 151 -35.16 25.68 18.92
N VAL A 152 -34.68 26.66 19.67
CA VAL A 152 -33.98 26.39 20.96
C VAL A 152 -35.00 25.83 21.96
N LYS A 153 -36.20 26.39 22.07
CA LYS A 153 -37.24 25.91 23.02
C LYS A 153 -37.70 24.50 22.70
N SER A 154 -37.92 24.17 21.43
CA SER A 154 -38.36 22.87 20.98
C SER A 154 -37.26 21.80 20.93
N GLY A 155 -35.99 22.18 21.02
CA GLY A 155 -34.85 21.27 20.81
C GLY A 155 -34.77 20.72 19.38
N TYR A 156 -35.39 21.40 18.40
CA TYR A 156 -35.46 20.93 17.02
C TYR A 156 -34.07 20.73 16.38
N ASP A 157 -33.20 21.72 16.51
CA ASP A 157 -31.87 21.63 15.89
C ASP A 157 -31.01 20.52 16.53
N GLN A 158 -31.14 20.27 17.83
CA GLN A 158 -30.49 19.17 18.52
C GLN A 158 -31.02 17.80 18.03
N SER A 159 -32.34 17.63 17.97
CA SER A 159 -32.93 16.38 17.50
C SER A 159 -32.62 16.11 16.02
N LYS A 160 -32.57 17.16 15.20
CA LYS A 160 -32.15 17.08 13.80
C LYS A 160 -30.72 16.64 13.66
N ALA A 161 -29.79 17.24 14.40
CA ALA A 161 -28.36 16.86 14.38
C ALA A 161 -28.18 15.40 14.82
N GLN A 162 -28.92 14.95 15.83
CA GLN A 162 -28.89 13.56 16.28
C GLN A 162 -29.43 12.58 15.23
N TYR A 163 -30.52 12.92 14.57
CA TYR A 163 -31.06 12.12 13.46
C TYR A 163 -30.09 12.01 12.31
N GLU A 164 -29.48 13.11 11.88
CA GLU A 164 -28.49 13.14 10.78
C GLU A 164 -27.24 12.31 11.13
N LEU A 165 -26.79 12.33 12.40
CA LEU A 165 -25.69 11.51 12.87
C LEU A 165 -26.00 10.01 12.74
N VAL A 166 -27.13 9.57 13.31
CA VAL A 166 -27.52 8.16 13.29
C VAL A 166 -27.83 7.67 11.87
N ARG A 167 -28.40 8.53 11.02
CA ARG A 167 -28.62 8.23 9.61
C ARG A 167 -27.30 7.96 8.89
N ARG A 168 -26.30 8.77 9.13
CA ARG A 168 -24.95 8.58 8.55
C ARG A 168 -24.29 7.29 9.06
N GLU A 169 -24.44 6.99 10.36
CA GLU A 169 -23.96 5.71 10.91
C GLU A 169 -24.62 4.49 10.20
N GLU A 170 -25.92 4.59 9.91
CA GLU A 170 -26.65 3.53 9.21
C GLU A 170 -26.21 3.40 7.74
N GLU A 171 -26.03 4.53 7.04
CA GLU A 171 -25.53 4.56 5.67
C GLU A 171 -24.12 3.95 5.59
N HIS A 172 -23.22 4.28 6.54
CA HIS A 172 -21.86 3.76 6.60
C HIS A 172 -21.75 2.30 7.09
N ALA A 173 -22.85 1.71 7.54
CA ALA A 173 -22.94 0.27 7.77
C ALA A 173 -22.90 -0.54 6.46
N THR A 174 -23.05 0.11 5.31
CA THR A 174 -22.83 -0.47 3.99
C THR A 174 -21.55 0.11 3.39
N LEU A 175 -20.55 -0.73 3.21
CA LEU A 175 -19.29 -0.34 2.62
C LEU A 175 -19.39 -0.39 1.09
N THR A 176 -19.04 0.71 0.42
CA THR A 176 -19.07 0.84 -1.04
C THR A 176 -17.72 1.25 -1.60
N ALA A 177 -17.46 0.91 -2.86
CA ALA A 177 -16.24 1.32 -3.54
C ALA A 177 -16.26 2.83 -3.86
N PRO A 178 -15.21 3.59 -3.49
CA PRO A 178 -15.14 5.04 -3.75
C PRO A 178 -14.84 5.38 -5.22
N PHE A 179 -14.17 4.48 -5.94
CA PHE A 179 -13.82 4.58 -7.36
C PHE A 179 -13.75 3.18 -7.99
N ASP A 180 -13.56 3.12 -9.30
CA ASP A 180 -13.41 1.88 -10.06
C ASP A 180 -12.03 1.27 -9.79
N GLY A 181 -11.95 -0.02 -9.44
CA GLY A 181 -10.68 -0.63 -9.11
C GLY A 181 -10.75 -2.13 -8.84
N VAL A 182 -9.70 -2.64 -8.23
CA VAL A 182 -9.58 -4.06 -7.84
C VAL A 182 -9.50 -4.17 -6.32
N VAL A 183 -10.24 -5.14 -5.77
CA VAL A 183 -10.25 -5.44 -4.33
C VAL A 183 -8.98 -6.19 -3.94
N ALA A 184 -8.31 -5.71 -2.91
CA ALA A 184 -7.15 -6.34 -2.30
C ALA A 184 -7.26 -6.32 -0.77
N ASN A 185 -6.44 -7.13 -0.08
CA ASN A 185 -6.31 -7.17 1.39
C ASN A 185 -7.64 -7.42 2.14
N LEU A 186 -8.54 -8.17 1.54
CA LEU A 186 -9.78 -8.59 2.19
C LEU A 186 -9.54 -9.90 2.95
N PHE A 187 -9.48 -9.83 4.28
CA PHE A 187 -9.28 -10.99 5.17
C PHE A 187 -10.49 -11.28 6.05
N ALA A 188 -11.38 -10.32 6.20
CA ALA A 188 -12.58 -10.46 7.01
C ALA A 188 -13.52 -11.55 6.45
N LYS A 189 -14.30 -12.16 7.35
CA LYS A 189 -15.28 -13.17 7.00
C LYS A 189 -16.66 -12.78 7.53
N PRO A 190 -17.76 -13.19 6.86
CA PRO A 190 -19.11 -13.02 7.39
C PRO A 190 -19.24 -13.59 8.79
N TYR A 191 -20.16 -13.03 9.57
CA TYR A 191 -20.50 -13.39 10.95
C TYR A 191 -19.44 -13.02 12.00
N ASN A 192 -18.32 -12.41 11.60
CA ASN A 192 -17.37 -11.83 12.53
C ASN A 192 -17.75 -10.37 12.84
N MET A 193 -17.33 -9.91 14.02
CA MET A 193 -17.45 -8.50 14.40
C MET A 193 -16.52 -7.65 13.54
N ALA A 194 -17.02 -6.55 13.00
CA ALA A 194 -16.18 -5.57 12.31
C ALA A 194 -15.29 -4.84 13.31
N ASN A 195 -14.02 -4.69 12.95
CA ASN A 195 -13.05 -3.90 13.73
C ASN A 195 -12.87 -2.53 13.06
N THR A 196 -13.23 -1.47 13.77
CA THR A 196 -13.14 -0.09 13.26
C THR A 196 -11.70 0.41 13.10
N SER A 197 -10.73 -0.21 13.78
CA SER A 197 -9.31 0.14 13.70
C SER A 197 -8.58 -0.58 12.57
N GLU A 198 -9.14 -1.66 12.03
CA GLU A 198 -8.51 -2.47 10.98
C GLU A 198 -9.06 -2.12 9.60
N ILE A 199 -8.21 -2.29 8.60
CA ILE A 199 -8.61 -2.16 7.20
C ILE A 199 -9.44 -3.39 6.84
N PHE A 200 -10.68 -3.18 6.38
CA PHE A 200 -11.54 -4.23 5.88
C PHE A 200 -11.07 -4.75 4.53
N CYS A 201 -10.82 -3.84 3.59
CA CYS A 201 -10.23 -4.13 2.28
C CYS A 201 -9.58 -2.87 1.71
N THR A 202 -8.78 -3.08 0.68
CA THR A 202 -8.15 -2.01 -0.10
C THR A 202 -8.71 -2.05 -1.52
N ILE A 203 -9.09 -0.89 -2.06
CA ILE A 203 -9.43 -0.74 -3.48
C ILE A 203 -8.24 -0.06 -4.16
N ILE A 204 -7.77 -0.66 -5.24
CA ILE A 204 -6.59 -0.21 -5.99
C ILE A 204 -7.04 0.11 -7.42
N ASP A 205 -6.81 1.35 -7.86
CA ASP A 205 -6.96 1.71 -9.28
C ASP A 205 -5.82 1.08 -10.09
N THR A 206 -6.18 0.25 -11.05
CA THR A 206 -5.23 -0.41 -11.95
C THR A 206 -5.06 0.31 -13.30
N GLN A 207 -5.82 1.36 -13.56
CA GLN A 207 -5.73 2.13 -14.81
C GLN A 207 -4.65 3.21 -14.75
N GLY A 208 -4.41 3.77 -13.57
CA GLY A 208 -3.38 4.76 -13.32
C GLY A 208 -2.27 4.18 -12.44
N MET A 209 -1.08 3.98 -12.99
CA MET A 209 0.10 3.55 -12.24
C MET A 209 1.13 4.66 -12.23
N GLU A 210 1.76 4.88 -11.07
CA GLU A 210 2.86 5.81 -10.88
C GLU A 210 4.10 5.03 -10.49
N ALA A 211 5.24 5.41 -11.05
CA ALA A 211 6.53 4.81 -10.71
C ALA A 211 7.39 5.85 -9.99
N ASP A 212 7.66 5.60 -8.72
CA ASP A 212 8.57 6.42 -7.92
C ASP A 212 9.97 5.82 -8.00
N PHE A 213 10.94 6.61 -8.47
CA PHE A 213 12.32 6.19 -8.54
C PHE A 213 13.25 7.31 -8.07
N THR A 214 14.42 6.92 -7.58
CA THR A 214 15.43 7.86 -7.09
C THR A 214 16.53 7.99 -8.12
N VAL A 215 17.01 9.21 -8.36
CA VAL A 215 18.15 9.50 -9.22
C VAL A 215 19.25 10.17 -8.42
N LEU A 216 20.50 10.06 -8.87
CA LEU A 216 21.61 10.78 -8.28
C LEU A 216 21.47 12.28 -8.58
N GLU A 217 21.89 13.11 -7.65
CA GLU A 217 21.88 14.56 -7.82
C GLU A 217 22.68 15.03 -9.06
N SER A 218 23.76 14.32 -9.37
CA SER A 218 24.58 14.56 -10.56
C SER A 218 23.88 14.23 -11.88
N GLU A 219 22.84 13.40 -11.86
CA GLU A 219 22.05 12.98 -13.03
C GLU A 219 20.80 13.84 -13.25
N LEU A 220 20.38 14.56 -12.20
CA LEU A 220 19.19 15.40 -12.25
C LEU A 220 19.16 16.40 -13.41
N PRO A 221 20.29 17.06 -13.81
CA PRO A 221 20.32 17.98 -14.96
C PRO A 221 20.07 17.30 -16.31
N LEU A 222 20.22 15.97 -16.39
CA LEU A 222 20.00 15.19 -17.61
C LEU A 222 18.53 14.84 -17.83
N LEU A 223 17.71 14.92 -16.77
CA LEU A 223 16.27 14.62 -16.81
C LEU A 223 15.46 15.85 -17.13
N LYS A 224 14.48 15.69 -18.01
CA LYS A 224 13.54 16.75 -18.37
C LYS A 224 12.11 16.24 -18.19
N ASN A 225 11.24 17.15 -17.83
CA ASN A 225 9.80 16.83 -17.77
C ASN A 225 9.31 16.45 -19.19
N GLY A 226 8.70 15.27 -19.29
CA GLY A 226 8.23 14.71 -20.56
C GLY A 226 9.17 13.69 -21.19
N ASP A 227 10.33 13.41 -20.59
CA ASP A 227 11.21 12.34 -21.07
C ASP A 227 10.52 10.97 -20.97
N ARG A 228 10.82 10.11 -21.93
CA ARG A 228 10.25 8.76 -21.98
C ARG A 228 10.97 7.86 -20.98
N VAL A 229 10.19 7.22 -20.12
CA VAL A 229 10.67 6.23 -19.16
C VAL A 229 10.16 4.84 -19.57
N VAL A 230 11.03 3.84 -19.49
CA VAL A 230 10.67 2.43 -19.67
C VAL A 230 10.72 1.76 -18.30
N VAL A 231 9.60 1.23 -17.85
CA VAL A 231 9.50 0.49 -16.59
C VAL A 231 9.48 -1.00 -16.90
N ILE A 232 10.44 -1.74 -16.35
CA ILE A 232 10.53 -3.20 -16.50
C ILE A 232 10.16 -3.82 -15.15
N PRO A 233 9.02 -4.53 -15.04
CA PRO A 233 8.65 -5.22 -13.81
C PRO A 233 9.65 -6.33 -13.48
N TYR A 234 9.95 -6.50 -12.19
CA TYR A 234 10.89 -7.54 -11.73
C TYR A 234 10.45 -8.97 -12.12
N ALA A 235 9.14 -9.19 -12.24
CA ALA A 235 8.58 -10.47 -12.66
C ALA A 235 8.90 -10.84 -14.13
N ASP A 236 9.13 -9.82 -14.97
CA ASP A 236 9.40 -10.03 -16.40
C ASP A 236 10.90 -10.00 -16.72
N ALA A 237 11.76 -9.64 -15.77
CA ALA A 237 13.21 -9.57 -15.96
C ALA A 237 13.88 -10.96 -16.06
N THR A 238 13.13 -12.04 -15.86
CA THR A 238 13.62 -13.44 -15.88
C THR A 238 13.14 -14.24 -17.10
N SER A 239 12.53 -13.58 -18.11
CA SER A 239 12.04 -14.22 -19.33
C SER A 239 13.04 -14.12 -20.44
#